data_7d6a43bcf9b92090791ec1af4b636340
#
_entry.id   7d6a43bcf9b92090791ec1af4b636340
#
_cell.length_a   1.000
_cell.length_b   1.000
_cell.length_c   1.000
_cell.angle_alpha   90.00
_cell.angle_beta   90.00
_cell.angle_gamma   90.00
#
_symmetry.space_group_name_H-M   'P 1'
#
loop_
_entity.id
_entity.type
_entity.pdbx_description
1 polymer ?
#
loop_
_entity_poly.entity_id
_entity_poly.type
_entity_poly.pdbx_seq_one_letter_code
_entity_poly.pdbx_strand_id
1 'polypeptide(L)'
;MNKLLIIIIFYFSLLAHLFSSPNITAKTAILMDHDSGQILFELDPDMEIYPASMTKIMTSIIVFDLLKNEKLLLEDKFTISEKAWRMSQSGYSSMFIMVNDEVSVEDLLSGIIIASGNDACVALAEGIAGSEEAFAEMMNEKAEEIGMSSTNFTNSSGINDPENYSTVRDIALMSKYLIN
;
A
#
# COMPACT_ATOMS: atom_id res chain seq x y z
N MET A 1 13.84 52.90 22.85
CA MET A 1 13.92 51.49 22.45
C MET A 1 15.04 51.34 21.44
N ASN A 2 16.04 50.52 21.71
CA ASN A 2 17.28 50.43 20.92
C ASN A 2 16.98 49.87 19.52
N LYS A 3 17.40 50.57 18.45
CA LYS A 3 17.19 50.10 17.05
C LYS A 3 17.67 48.68 16.84
N LEU A 4 18.75 48.27 17.52
CA LEU A 4 19.25 46.90 17.52
C LEU A 4 18.24 45.88 18.07
N LEU A 5 17.52 46.22 19.16
CA LEU A 5 16.52 45.38 19.76
C LEU A 5 15.31 45.13 18.82
N ILE A 6 14.91 46.18 18.07
CA ILE A 6 13.84 46.09 17.08
C ILE A 6 14.23 45.16 15.93
N ILE A 7 15.46 45.24 15.45
CA ILE A 7 15.99 44.38 14.37
C ILE A 7 16.03 42.89 14.85
N ILE A 8 16.46 42.66 16.08
CA ILE A 8 16.53 41.31 16.62
C ILE A 8 15.13 40.74 16.76
N ILE A 9 14.15 41.51 17.29
CA ILE A 9 12.75 41.05 17.43
C ILE A 9 12.13 40.76 16.05
N PHE A 10 12.41 41.64 15.06
CA PHE A 10 11.91 41.41 13.70
C PHE A 10 12.53 40.18 13.03
N TYR A 11 13.82 39.93 13.26
CA TYR A 11 14.50 38.74 12.77
C TYR A 11 13.96 37.46 13.40
N PHE A 12 13.71 37.45 14.73
CA PHE A 12 13.09 36.33 15.44
C PHE A 12 11.63 36.11 15.04
N SER A 13 10.87 37.18 14.75
CA SER A 13 9.49 37.03 14.28
C SER A 13 9.42 36.46 12.86
N LEU A 14 10.39 36.76 11.98
CA LEU A 14 10.49 36.15 10.67
C LEU A 14 10.81 34.65 10.74
N LEU A 15 11.67 34.24 11.67
CA LEU A 15 12.02 32.83 11.89
C LEU A 15 10.83 32.00 12.42
N ALA A 16 9.97 32.60 13.22
CA ALA A 16 8.79 31.90 13.77
C ALA A 16 7.75 31.52 12.71
N HIS A 17 7.74 32.18 11.53
CA HIS A 17 6.83 31.85 10.44
C HIS A 17 7.35 30.72 9.52
N LEU A 18 8.60 30.28 9.70
CA LEU A 18 9.19 29.21 8.90
C LEU A 18 8.80 27.80 9.37
N PHE A 19 8.12 27.66 10.50
CA PHE A 19 7.71 26.38 11.09
C PHE A 19 6.18 26.25 11.19
N SER A 20 5.43 26.74 10.21
CA SER A 20 4.00 26.48 10.16
C SER A 20 3.76 25.05 9.69
N SER A 21 3.46 24.15 10.61
CA SER A 21 2.99 22.82 10.25
C SER A 21 1.67 22.94 9.45
N PRO A 22 1.48 22.14 8.40
CA PRO A 22 0.23 22.14 7.66
C PRO A 22 -0.93 21.78 8.58
N ASN A 23 -2.01 22.56 8.53
CA ASN A 23 -3.23 22.24 9.25
C ASN A 23 -4.04 21.24 8.45
N ILE A 24 -3.98 19.96 8.85
CA ILE A 24 -4.69 18.86 8.21
C ILE A 24 -5.71 18.26 9.18
N THR A 25 -6.81 17.76 8.64
CA THR A 25 -7.91 17.15 9.42
C THR A 25 -7.81 15.63 9.52
N ALA A 26 -6.75 15.02 8.97
CA ALA A 26 -6.50 13.59 9.08
C ALA A 26 -6.17 13.17 10.52
N LYS A 27 -6.48 11.93 10.89
CA LYS A 27 -6.07 11.34 12.19
C LYS A 27 -4.58 11.06 12.24
N THR A 28 -4.02 10.61 11.12
CA THR A 28 -2.61 10.29 10.96
C THR A 28 -2.15 10.69 9.57
N ALA A 29 -0.90 11.11 9.43
CA ALA A 29 -0.32 11.50 8.15
C ALA A 29 1.20 11.42 8.19
N ILE A 30 1.79 11.21 7.02
CA ILE A 30 3.23 11.32 6.81
C ILE A 30 3.48 11.96 5.44
N LEU A 31 4.50 12.80 5.37
CA LEU A 31 5.06 13.32 4.13
C LEU A 31 6.55 13.02 4.12
N MET A 32 6.98 12.24 3.17
CA MET A 32 8.36 11.83 3.00
C MET A 32 8.89 12.30 1.64
N ASP A 33 10.09 12.86 1.63
CA ASP A 33 10.82 13.10 0.39
C ASP A 33 11.24 11.75 -0.20
N HIS A 34 10.86 11.50 -1.45
CA HIS A 34 11.07 10.20 -2.09
C HIS A 34 12.56 9.87 -2.22
N ASP A 35 13.39 10.82 -2.69
CA ASP A 35 14.77 10.54 -3.03
C ASP A 35 15.63 10.35 -1.79
N SER A 36 15.55 11.27 -0.84
CA SER A 36 16.34 11.23 0.40
C SER A 36 15.75 10.32 1.48
N GLY A 37 14.43 10.06 1.46
CA GLY A 37 13.71 9.41 2.55
C GLY A 37 13.50 10.30 3.77
N GLN A 38 13.82 11.61 3.68
CA GLN A 38 13.62 12.54 4.78
C GLN A 38 12.15 12.74 5.08
N ILE A 39 11.77 12.64 6.36
CA ILE A 39 10.41 12.98 6.80
C ILE A 39 10.29 14.50 6.86
N LEU A 40 9.38 15.05 6.06
CA LEU A 40 9.10 16.48 5.98
C LEU A 40 7.97 16.91 6.90
N PHE A 41 7.03 15.99 7.18
CA PHE A 41 5.92 16.19 8.11
C PHE A 41 5.40 14.83 8.59
N GLU A 42 5.01 14.77 9.84
CA GLU A 42 4.31 13.60 10.40
C GLU A 42 3.30 14.02 11.47
N LEU A 43 2.20 13.28 11.54
CA LEU A 43 1.16 13.37 12.55
C LEU A 43 0.74 11.96 12.94
N ASP A 44 1.05 11.55 14.17
CA ASP A 44 0.78 10.21 14.70
C ASP A 44 1.09 9.08 13.70
N PRO A 45 2.30 9.05 13.08
CA PRO A 45 2.59 8.21 11.92
C PRO A 45 2.62 6.71 12.24
N ASP A 46 2.80 6.37 13.51
CA ASP A 46 2.88 4.99 14.02
C ASP A 46 1.54 4.52 14.62
N MET A 47 0.48 5.33 14.50
CA MET A 47 -0.86 4.90 14.89
C MET A 47 -1.34 3.79 13.96
N GLU A 48 -1.83 2.70 14.55
CA GLU A 48 -2.41 1.58 13.81
C GLU A 48 -3.64 2.02 13.00
N ILE A 49 -3.65 1.60 11.74
CA ILE A 49 -4.74 1.83 10.80
C ILE A 49 -5.12 0.51 10.11
N TYR A 50 -6.35 0.43 9.66
CA TYR A 50 -6.75 -0.58 8.68
C TYR A 50 -6.39 -0.08 7.28
N PRO A 51 -5.45 -0.74 6.56
CA PRO A 51 -4.94 -0.23 5.28
C PRO A 51 -5.98 -0.27 4.15
N ALA A 52 -7.03 -1.09 4.30
CA ALA A 52 -8.05 -1.28 3.26
C ALA A 52 -7.38 -1.54 1.89
N SER A 53 -7.83 -0.91 0.81
CA SER A 53 -7.28 -1.12 -0.54
C SER A 53 -5.81 -0.72 -0.71
N MET A 54 -5.18 -0.05 0.26
CA MET A 54 -3.72 0.15 0.22
C MET A 54 -2.93 -1.17 0.35
N THR A 55 -3.54 -2.21 0.92
CA THR A 55 -3.01 -3.60 0.91
C THR A 55 -2.63 -4.08 -0.50
N LYS A 56 -3.39 -3.67 -1.52
CA LYS A 56 -3.17 -4.04 -2.92
C LYS A 56 -1.84 -3.53 -3.50
N ILE A 57 -1.25 -2.53 -2.85
CA ILE A 57 0.11 -2.08 -3.20
C ILE A 57 1.10 -3.21 -2.94
N MET A 58 1.01 -3.90 -1.78
CA MET A 58 1.86 -5.05 -1.47
C MET A 58 1.61 -6.21 -2.42
N THR A 59 0.35 -6.51 -2.73
CA THR A 59 -0.01 -7.52 -3.74
C THR A 59 0.66 -7.21 -5.08
N SER A 60 0.61 -5.96 -5.53
CA SER A 60 1.24 -5.54 -6.77
C SER A 60 2.78 -5.62 -6.71
N ILE A 61 3.39 -5.26 -5.59
CA ILE A 61 4.85 -5.36 -5.36
C ILE A 61 5.31 -6.80 -5.55
N ILE A 62 4.64 -7.78 -4.94
CA ILE A 62 5.00 -9.19 -5.08
C ILE A 62 4.94 -9.62 -6.54
N VAL A 63 3.88 -9.24 -7.25
CA VAL A 63 3.74 -9.58 -8.67
C VAL A 63 4.85 -8.92 -9.50
N PHE A 64 5.15 -7.64 -9.29
CA PHE A 64 6.23 -6.94 -9.98
C PHE A 64 7.61 -7.54 -9.69
N ASP A 65 7.87 -7.93 -8.44
CA ASP A 65 9.12 -8.62 -8.08
C ASP A 65 9.26 -9.97 -8.78
N LEU A 66 8.17 -10.73 -8.90
CA LEU A 66 8.16 -12.00 -9.63
C LEU A 66 8.39 -11.80 -11.14
N LEU A 67 7.74 -10.78 -11.73
CA LEU A 67 7.94 -10.41 -13.14
C LEU A 67 9.38 -9.95 -13.40
N LYS A 68 9.93 -9.07 -12.55
CA LYS A 68 11.31 -8.56 -12.64
C LYS A 68 12.35 -9.69 -12.57
N ASN A 69 12.05 -10.74 -11.80
CA ASN A 69 12.93 -11.90 -11.63
C ASN A 69 12.61 -13.05 -12.61
N GLU A 70 11.79 -12.83 -13.61
CA GLU A 70 11.39 -13.82 -14.63
C GLU A 70 10.78 -15.11 -14.04
N LYS A 71 10.21 -15.02 -12.83
CA LYS A 71 9.49 -16.12 -12.16
C LYS A 71 8.01 -16.15 -12.51
N LEU A 72 7.52 -15.12 -13.16
CA LEU A 72 6.17 -14.93 -13.65
C LEU A 72 6.25 -14.14 -14.96
N LEU A 73 5.35 -14.40 -15.88
CA LEU A 73 5.21 -13.65 -17.12
C LEU A 73 3.85 -12.96 -17.19
N LEU A 74 3.75 -11.84 -17.89
CA LEU A 74 2.48 -11.12 -18.05
C LEU A 74 1.43 -11.97 -18.78
N GLU A 75 1.89 -12.84 -19.68
CA GLU A 75 1.05 -13.75 -20.49
C GLU A 75 0.61 -15.01 -19.72
N ASP A 76 1.23 -15.33 -18.58
CA ASP A 76 0.82 -16.45 -17.75
C ASP A 76 -0.64 -16.29 -17.34
N LYS A 77 -1.38 -17.40 -17.34
CA LYS A 77 -2.80 -17.40 -17.03
C LYS A 77 -3.10 -18.20 -15.80
N PHE A 78 -4.03 -17.68 -15.02
CA PHE A 78 -4.58 -18.38 -13.86
C PHE A 78 -6.05 -18.69 -14.08
N THR A 79 -6.42 -19.93 -13.72
CA THR A 79 -7.81 -20.36 -13.71
C THR A 79 -8.51 -19.74 -12.53
N ILE A 80 -9.64 -19.06 -12.76
CA ILE A 80 -10.40 -18.37 -11.73
C ILE A 80 -11.16 -19.35 -10.86
N SER A 81 -10.86 -19.33 -9.57
CA SER A 81 -11.54 -20.15 -8.56
C SER A 81 -12.94 -19.63 -8.23
N GLU A 82 -13.73 -20.47 -7.60
CA GLU A 82 -15.02 -20.04 -7.04
C GLU A 82 -14.82 -18.98 -5.92
N LYS A 83 -13.72 -19.05 -5.13
CA LYS A 83 -13.40 -18.07 -4.09
C LYS A 83 -13.16 -16.69 -4.73
N ALA A 84 -12.32 -16.60 -5.75
CA ALA A 84 -12.06 -15.36 -6.47
C ALA A 84 -13.35 -14.80 -7.12
N TRP A 85 -14.12 -15.64 -7.82
CA TRP A 85 -15.39 -15.23 -8.41
C TRP A 85 -16.40 -14.72 -7.39
N ARG A 86 -16.51 -15.34 -6.21
CA ARG A 86 -17.41 -14.89 -5.13
C ARG A 86 -17.10 -13.46 -4.68
N MET A 87 -15.85 -13.02 -4.78
CA MET A 87 -15.49 -11.64 -4.46
C MET A 87 -16.15 -10.64 -5.42
N SER A 88 -16.37 -11.00 -6.68
CA SER A 88 -17.10 -10.17 -7.64
C SER A 88 -18.60 -10.05 -7.35
N GLN A 89 -19.16 -10.99 -6.57
CA GLN A 89 -20.59 -11.01 -6.23
C GLN A 89 -20.91 -10.31 -4.89
N SER A 90 -19.89 -9.97 -4.10
CA SER A 90 -20.04 -9.48 -2.73
C SER A 90 -20.31 -7.98 -2.60
N GLY A 91 -20.41 -7.25 -3.72
CA GLY A 91 -20.63 -5.80 -3.74
C GLY A 91 -19.38 -4.96 -3.48
N TYR A 92 -18.21 -5.58 -3.42
CA TYR A 92 -16.92 -4.89 -3.37
C TYR A 92 -16.40 -4.52 -4.77
N SER A 93 -15.34 -3.70 -4.82
CA SER A 93 -14.65 -3.39 -6.06
C SER A 93 -14.16 -4.67 -6.76
N SER A 94 -14.44 -4.80 -8.05
CA SER A 94 -14.23 -6.03 -8.80
C SER A 94 -13.97 -5.71 -10.28
N MET A 95 -13.22 -6.58 -10.97
CA MET A 95 -13.12 -6.59 -12.42
C MET A 95 -14.12 -7.57 -13.08
N PHE A 96 -14.94 -8.28 -12.26
CA PHE A 96 -16.01 -9.18 -12.69
C PHE A 96 -15.55 -10.40 -13.49
N ILE A 97 -14.51 -11.07 -13.00
CA ILE A 97 -14.04 -12.35 -13.55
C ILE A 97 -15.05 -13.48 -13.27
N MET A 98 -15.12 -14.45 -14.19
CA MET A 98 -16.03 -15.59 -14.08
C MET A 98 -15.29 -16.85 -13.65
N VAL A 99 -15.97 -17.70 -12.88
CA VAL A 99 -15.41 -19.00 -12.46
C VAL A 99 -14.98 -19.83 -13.67
N ASN A 100 -13.81 -20.46 -13.58
CA ASN A 100 -13.14 -21.26 -14.61
C ASN A 100 -12.65 -20.45 -15.84
N ASP A 101 -12.75 -19.13 -15.85
CA ASP A 101 -12.05 -18.33 -16.86
C ASP A 101 -10.52 -18.48 -16.67
N GLU A 102 -9.80 -18.34 -17.80
CA GLU A 102 -8.34 -18.24 -17.84
C GLU A 102 -7.96 -16.78 -18.06
N VAL A 103 -7.48 -16.10 -17.00
CA VAL A 103 -7.18 -14.67 -17.05
C VAL A 103 -5.68 -14.45 -16.92
N SER A 104 -5.12 -13.58 -17.77
CA SER A 104 -3.69 -13.29 -17.78
C SER A 104 -3.27 -12.48 -16.52
N VAL A 105 -2.01 -12.61 -16.13
CA VAL A 105 -1.39 -11.80 -15.07
C VAL A 105 -1.52 -10.30 -15.39
N GLU A 106 -1.35 -9.92 -16.67
CA GLU A 106 -1.51 -8.53 -17.13
C GLU A 106 -2.93 -8.00 -16.87
N ASP A 107 -3.96 -8.77 -17.23
CA ASP A 107 -5.35 -8.39 -17.03
C ASP A 107 -5.70 -8.32 -15.54
N LEU A 108 -5.23 -9.29 -14.73
CA LEU A 108 -5.45 -9.30 -13.29
C LEU A 108 -4.79 -8.10 -12.61
N LEU A 109 -3.53 -7.78 -12.95
CA LEU A 109 -2.85 -6.57 -12.47
C LEU A 109 -3.60 -5.30 -12.87
N SER A 110 -4.03 -5.22 -14.12
CA SER A 110 -4.84 -4.09 -14.60
C SER A 110 -6.15 -3.97 -13.81
N GLY A 111 -6.80 -5.09 -13.51
CA GLY A 111 -7.99 -5.16 -12.67
C GLY A 111 -7.74 -4.64 -11.24
N ILE A 112 -6.60 -4.97 -10.66
CA ILE A 112 -6.20 -4.46 -9.32
C ILE A 112 -5.95 -2.94 -9.38
N ILE A 113 -5.14 -2.48 -10.32
CA ILE A 113 -4.66 -1.09 -10.36
C ILE A 113 -5.79 -0.12 -10.77
N ILE A 114 -6.61 -0.50 -11.74
CA ILE A 114 -7.62 0.38 -12.32
C ILE A 114 -8.96 0.28 -11.59
N ALA A 115 -9.42 -0.95 -11.33
CA ALA A 115 -10.73 -1.22 -10.74
C ALA A 115 -10.66 -1.50 -9.23
N SER A 116 -9.45 -1.58 -8.65
CA SER A 116 -9.26 -2.04 -7.26
C SER A 116 -9.91 -3.42 -7.00
N GLY A 117 -9.85 -4.32 -8.00
CA GLY A 117 -10.56 -5.60 -8.02
C GLY A 117 -10.10 -6.56 -6.91
N ASN A 118 -11.00 -6.88 -6.00
CA ASN A 118 -10.72 -7.86 -4.94
C ASN A 118 -10.68 -9.28 -5.48
N ASP A 119 -11.52 -9.58 -6.47
CA ASP A 119 -11.52 -10.83 -7.22
C ASP A 119 -10.18 -11.08 -7.92
N ALA A 120 -9.61 -10.04 -8.55
CA ALA A 120 -8.30 -10.13 -9.17
C ALA A 120 -7.18 -10.37 -8.15
N CYS A 121 -7.25 -9.77 -6.96
CA CYS A 121 -6.29 -10.02 -5.88
C CYS A 121 -6.29 -11.48 -5.44
N VAL A 122 -7.48 -12.05 -5.21
CA VAL A 122 -7.62 -13.45 -4.80
C VAL A 122 -7.13 -14.38 -5.91
N ALA A 123 -7.48 -14.10 -7.19
CA ALA A 123 -7.03 -14.88 -8.33
C ALA A 123 -5.50 -14.89 -8.48
N LEU A 124 -4.83 -13.74 -8.34
CA LEU A 124 -3.37 -13.66 -8.34
C LEU A 124 -2.75 -14.38 -7.15
N ALA A 125 -3.30 -14.21 -5.96
CA ALA A 125 -2.80 -14.83 -4.75
C ALA A 125 -2.84 -16.36 -4.86
N GLU A 126 -3.97 -16.93 -5.28
CA GLU A 126 -4.13 -18.36 -5.48
C GLU A 126 -3.24 -18.89 -6.62
N GLY A 127 -3.15 -18.16 -7.72
CA GLY A 127 -2.32 -18.55 -8.87
C GLY A 127 -0.82 -18.56 -8.55
N ILE A 128 -0.35 -17.62 -7.73
CA ILE A 128 1.08 -17.48 -7.36
C ILE A 128 1.46 -18.43 -6.21
N ALA A 129 0.67 -18.44 -5.14
CA ALA A 129 1.02 -19.12 -3.89
C ALA A 129 0.18 -20.39 -3.63
N GLY A 130 -0.80 -20.70 -4.46
CA GLY A 130 -1.71 -21.82 -4.29
C GLY A 130 -2.87 -21.56 -3.34
N SER A 131 -2.76 -20.55 -2.47
CA SER A 131 -3.85 -20.06 -1.63
C SER A 131 -3.63 -18.60 -1.24
N GLU A 132 -4.71 -17.91 -0.85
CA GLU A 132 -4.61 -16.52 -0.38
C GLU A 132 -3.88 -16.44 0.96
N GLU A 133 -4.01 -17.46 1.82
CA GLU A 133 -3.32 -17.56 3.10
C GLU A 133 -1.79 -17.66 2.90
N ALA A 134 -1.33 -18.52 2.00
CA ALA A 134 0.10 -18.63 1.66
C ALA A 134 0.62 -17.34 1.00
N PHE A 135 -0.22 -16.66 0.22
CA PHE A 135 0.15 -15.36 -0.35
C PHE A 135 0.26 -14.27 0.72
N ALA A 136 -0.61 -14.27 1.73
CA ALA A 136 -0.51 -13.35 2.86
C ALA A 136 0.80 -13.57 3.67
N GLU A 137 1.28 -14.81 3.79
CA GLU A 137 2.60 -15.09 4.36
C GLU A 137 3.71 -14.44 3.51
N MET A 138 3.67 -14.56 2.18
CA MET A 138 4.61 -13.86 1.29
C MET A 138 4.53 -12.34 1.44
N MET A 139 3.34 -11.77 1.63
CA MET A 139 3.15 -10.34 1.87
C MET A 139 3.83 -9.90 3.17
N ASN A 140 3.71 -10.68 4.23
CA ASN A 140 4.33 -10.39 5.52
C ASN A 140 5.87 -10.55 5.48
N GLU A 141 6.39 -11.56 4.79
CA GLU A 141 7.83 -11.71 4.54
C GLU A 141 8.38 -10.49 3.77
N LYS A 142 7.66 -10.02 2.75
CA LYS A 142 8.04 -8.82 2.00
C LYS A 142 7.93 -7.56 2.86
N ALA A 143 6.92 -7.44 3.71
CA ALA A 143 6.78 -6.34 4.64
C ALA A 143 7.99 -6.25 5.59
N GLU A 144 8.43 -7.38 6.14
CA GLU A 144 9.63 -7.46 6.99
C GLU A 144 10.88 -7.05 6.20
N GLU A 145 11.06 -7.55 4.97
CA GLU A 145 12.17 -7.18 4.07
C GLU A 145 12.25 -5.66 3.82
N ILE A 146 11.10 -5.00 3.62
CA ILE A 146 10.99 -3.56 3.38
C ILE A 146 11.17 -2.74 4.68
N GLY A 147 11.04 -3.38 5.85
CA GLY A 147 11.15 -2.74 7.17
C GLY A 147 9.81 -2.23 7.72
N MET A 148 8.69 -2.77 7.27
CA MET A 148 7.33 -2.47 7.74
C MET A 148 7.03 -3.22 9.06
N SER A 149 7.66 -2.78 10.16
CA SER A 149 7.66 -3.50 11.44
C SER A 149 6.34 -3.46 12.23
N SER A 150 5.40 -2.63 11.80
CA SER A 150 4.09 -2.43 12.45
C SER A 150 2.95 -2.77 11.48
N THR A 151 3.16 -3.77 10.61
CA THR A 151 2.21 -4.21 9.59
C THR A 151 1.98 -5.70 9.67
N ASN A 152 0.74 -6.12 9.50
CA ASN A 152 0.36 -7.50 9.31
C ASN A 152 -0.71 -7.59 8.22
N PHE A 153 -0.47 -8.43 7.22
CA PHE A 153 -1.41 -8.74 6.15
C PHE A 153 -2.05 -10.10 6.39
N THR A 154 -3.38 -10.16 6.32
CA THR A 154 -4.16 -11.41 6.45
C THR A 154 -4.80 -11.84 5.15
N ASN A 155 -4.84 -10.95 4.16
CA ASN A 155 -5.43 -11.21 2.84
C ASN A 155 -4.82 -10.31 1.77
N SER A 156 -5.05 -10.66 0.51
CA SER A 156 -4.45 -10.01 -0.66
C SER A 156 -5.10 -8.67 -1.05
N SER A 157 -6.29 -8.37 -0.55
CA SER A 157 -7.14 -7.29 -1.05
C SER A 157 -7.36 -6.14 -0.07
N GLY A 158 -7.09 -6.36 1.23
CA GLY A 158 -7.40 -5.42 2.31
C GLY A 158 -8.86 -5.42 2.72
N ILE A 159 -9.58 -6.51 2.44
CA ILE A 159 -10.91 -6.70 3.00
C ILE A 159 -10.83 -6.79 4.52
N ASN A 160 -11.87 -6.28 5.16
CA ASN A 160 -11.93 -6.06 6.60
C ASN A 160 -11.62 -7.33 7.40
N ASP A 161 -10.50 -7.30 8.08
CA ASP A 161 -10.05 -8.27 9.06
C ASP A 161 -9.36 -7.49 10.18
N PRO A 162 -9.70 -7.71 11.47
CA PRO A 162 -9.10 -6.97 12.58
C PRO A 162 -7.59 -7.19 12.70
N GLU A 163 -7.08 -8.31 12.21
CA GLU A 163 -5.65 -8.61 12.21
C GLU A 163 -4.92 -8.05 10.95
N ASN A 164 -5.64 -7.42 10.01
CA ASN A 164 -5.04 -6.76 8.84
C ASN A 164 -4.82 -5.28 9.15
N TYR A 165 -3.65 -4.95 9.66
CA TYR A 165 -3.30 -3.60 10.10
C TYR A 165 -1.96 -3.11 9.54
N SER A 166 -1.76 -1.80 9.60
CA SER A 166 -0.52 -1.13 9.21
C SER A 166 -0.42 0.24 9.90
N THR A 167 0.59 1.02 9.54
CA THR A 167 0.76 2.42 9.92
C THR A 167 1.03 3.27 8.69
N VAL A 168 0.79 4.58 8.75
CA VAL A 168 1.14 5.43 7.59
C VAL A 168 2.64 5.51 7.36
N ARG A 169 3.47 5.25 8.39
CA ARG A 169 4.93 5.11 8.23
C ARG A 169 5.26 3.91 7.35
N ASP A 170 4.71 2.75 7.66
CA ASP A 170 4.94 1.52 6.89
C ASP A 170 4.38 1.62 5.47
N ILE A 171 3.21 2.25 5.30
CA ILE A 171 2.65 2.53 3.97
C ILE A 171 3.58 3.45 3.15
N ALA A 172 4.24 4.43 3.78
CA ALA A 172 5.22 5.27 3.08
C ALA A 172 6.46 4.47 2.64
N LEU A 173 6.96 3.54 3.49
CA LEU A 173 8.07 2.64 3.12
C LEU A 173 7.68 1.73 1.94
N MET A 174 6.49 1.12 2.01
CA MET A 174 5.94 0.30 0.94
C MET A 174 5.81 1.08 -0.38
N SER A 175 5.30 2.30 -0.31
CA SER A 175 5.13 3.17 -1.48
C SER A 175 6.48 3.58 -2.08
N LYS A 176 7.47 3.87 -1.24
CA LYS A 176 8.83 4.18 -1.68
C LYS A 176 9.47 2.98 -2.39
N TYR A 177 9.29 1.77 -1.86
CA TYR A 177 9.79 0.54 -2.49
C TYR A 177 9.21 0.34 -3.88
N LEU A 178 7.89 0.53 -4.04
CA LEU A 178 7.20 0.35 -5.33
C LEU A 178 7.69 1.31 -6.42
N ILE A 179 8.10 2.54 -6.06
CA ILE A 179 8.50 3.57 -7.03
C ILE A 179 9.94 3.35 -7.51
N ASN A 180 10.80 2.64 -6.74
CA ASN A 180 12.21 2.35 -7.07
C ASN A 180 12.36 1.08 -7.92
#